data_0ad75935489a79374007c4543c7547f7
#
_entry.id   0ad75935489a79374007c4543c7547f7
#
_cell.length_a   1.000
_cell.length_b   1.000
_cell.length_c   1.000
_cell.angle_alpha   90.00
_cell.angle_beta   90.00
_cell.angle_gamma   90.00
#
_symmetry.space_group_name_H-M   'P 1'
#
loop_
_entity.id
_entity.type
_entity.pdbx_description
1 polymer ?
#
loop_
_entity_poly.entity_id
_entity_poly.type
_entity_poly.pdbx_seq_one_letter_code
_entity_poly.pdbx_strand_id
1 'polypeptide(L)'
;MTNVYDILAERGFLKQCSHPEELRELLGREKVAFYIGYDPTADSLHIGHYVALMTMAHMQRAGHLPIVLLGGGTACIGDPSGKSDMRRMMTTEEIDHNAACFQKQMARLIDFSDGKAIIANNADWLRGLNFLDFMRDIGTQYSVNRMLTFECYKQRMEKGLTFFEMGYMLLQGYDFLELNRKYGCVLQMGGDDQWSNMLGGVELIRKKEQKPAYCLTTSLLTTSEGKKMGKTEKGALWLDPNKTSVYDFYQYWRNIDDADVEKCLRLLTFIPMDEIRSLCAEGGAALNNAKKVLAYTLTAQVHGEEEAGKASQAAEALFGGGGDLSNIPTIALTPADIEATGLRVTDLLVMGKLSKSKSDARRLIEAGSVLIGDKKVTDVYATVNEGDLSEGVVIKKGKKGFVRVVKA
;
A
#
# COMPACT_ATOMS: atom_id res chain seq x y z
N MET A 1 -14.36 -7.17 -26.58
CA MET A 1 -13.63 -7.16 -25.31
C MET A 1 -14.44 -6.34 -24.32
N THR A 2 -14.50 -6.74 -23.07
CA THR A 2 -15.18 -5.96 -22.02
C THR A 2 -14.41 -4.65 -21.81
N ASN A 3 -15.12 -3.53 -21.76
CA ASN A 3 -14.49 -2.22 -21.52
C ASN A 3 -13.86 -2.17 -20.11
N VAL A 4 -12.64 -1.72 -20.00
CA VAL A 4 -11.94 -1.65 -18.70
C VAL A 4 -12.64 -0.71 -17.72
N TYR A 5 -13.30 0.33 -18.17
CA TYR A 5 -14.12 1.20 -17.33
C TYR A 5 -15.19 0.40 -16.59
N ASP A 6 -15.87 -0.51 -17.31
CA ASP A 6 -16.91 -1.37 -16.72
C ASP A 6 -16.32 -2.39 -15.74
N ILE A 7 -15.13 -2.95 -16.05
CA ILE A 7 -14.39 -3.82 -15.12
C ILE A 7 -14.05 -3.09 -13.82
N LEU A 8 -13.53 -1.85 -13.92
CA LEU A 8 -13.20 -1.04 -12.76
C LEU A 8 -14.44 -0.65 -11.95
N ALA A 9 -15.55 -0.37 -12.63
CA ALA A 9 -16.84 -0.07 -12.00
C ALA A 9 -17.39 -1.29 -11.25
N GLU A 10 -17.46 -2.45 -11.89
CA GLU A 10 -17.97 -3.70 -11.29
C GLU A 10 -17.14 -4.12 -10.07
N ARG A 11 -15.82 -3.95 -10.14
CA ARG A 11 -14.92 -4.25 -9.02
C ARG A 11 -15.01 -3.24 -7.88
N GLY A 12 -15.58 -2.06 -8.11
CA GLY A 12 -15.74 -1.02 -7.10
C GLY A 12 -14.54 -0.09 -6.94
N PHE A 13 -13.69 0.01 -7.96
CA PHE A 13 -12.60 0.98 -7.96
C PHE A 13 -13.09 2.41 -8.13
N LEU A 14 -14.10 2.64 -8.98
CA LEU A 14 -14.52 3.98 -9.37
C LEU A 14 -15.16 4.74 -8.21
N LYS A 15 -14.69 5.97 -7.97
CA LYS A 15 -15.26 6.89 -6.99
C LYS A 15 -15.79 8.16 -7.64
N GLN A 16 -14.95 8.92 -8.33
CA GLN A 16 -15.33 10.12 -9.08
C GLN A 16 -14.68 10.07 -10.47
N CYS A 17 -15.37 10.65 -11.47
CA CYS A 17 -14.85 10.79 -12.82
C CYS A 17 -15.28 12.15 -13.38
N SER A 18 -14.37 12.87 -14.04
CA SER A 18 -14.67 14.21 -14.60
C SER A 18 -15.69 14.15 -15.72
N HIS A 19 -15.61 13.15 -16.60
CA HIS A 19 -16.46 12.97 -17.78
C HIS A 19 -16.68 11.46 -18.00
N PRO A 20 -17.59 10.84 -17.24
CA PRO A 20 -17.70 9.37 -17.19
C PRO A 20 -18.07 8.73 -18.53
N GLU A 21 -19.02 9.31 -19.26
CA GLU A 21 -19.49 8.76 -20.54
C GLU A 21 -18.42 8.86 -21.63
N GLU A 22 -17.80 10.04 -21.76
CA GLU A 22 -16.72 10.28 -22.73
C GLU A 22 -15.50 9.41 -22.44
N LEU A 23 -15.10 9.30 -21.16
CA LEU A 23 -13.96 8.46 -20.77
C LEU A 23 -14.26 6.99 -21.01
N ARG A 24 -15.46 6.50 -20.70
CA ARG A 24 -15.86 5.12 -20.98
C ARG A 24 -15.80 4.82 -22.47
N GLU A 25 -16.32 5.71 -23.32
CA GLU A 25 -16.26 5.56 -24.78
C GLU A 25 -14.80 5.57 -25.28
N LEU A 26 -13.98 6.50 -24.80
CA LEU A 26 -12.56 6.61 -25.14
C LEU A 26 -11.79 5.32 -24.82
N LEU A 27 -11.95 4.80 -23.61
CA LEU A 27 -11.31 3.56 -23.16
C LEU A 27 -11.79 2.30 -23.92
N GLY A 28 -12.98 2.34 -24.51
CA GLY A 28 -13.47 1.26 -25.37
C GLY A 28 -12.98 1.33 -26.81
N ARG A 29 -12.55 2.51 -27.26
CA ARG A 29 -12.25 2.78 -28.67
C ARG A 29 -10.76 2.72 -29.00
N GLU A 30 -9.89 3.22 -28.12
CA GLU A 30 -8.46 3.37 -28.43
C GLU A 30 -7.56 3.14 -27.22
N LYS A 31 -6.26 2.90 -27.52
CA LYS A 31 -5.21 2.81 -26.50
C LYS A 31 -4.98 4.18 -25.88
N VAL A 32 -5.24 4.30 -24.58
CA VAL A 32 -5.08 5.54 -23.82
C VAL A 32 -3.80 5.50 -23.00
N ALA A 33 -2.98 6.55 -23.08
CA ALA A 33 -1.91 6.79 -22.12
C ALA A 33 -2.49 7.48 -20.88
N PHE A 34 -2.22 6.90 -19.71
CA PHE A 34 -2.71 7.39 -18.43
C PHE A 34 -1.60 7.33 -17.37
N TYR A 35 -1.72 8.12 -16.31
CA TYR A 35 -0.73 8.10 -15.25
C TYR A 35 -1.31 8.02 -13.85
N ILE A 36 -0.50 7.51 -12.93
CA ILE A 36 -0.67 7.61 -11.48
C ILE A 36 0.66 8.09 -10.89
N GLY A 37 0.57 9.12 -10.03
CA GLY A 37 1.72 9.67 -9.32
C GLY A 37 1.95 9.01 -7.96
N TYR A 38 3.22 8.83 -7.62
CA TYR A 38 3.67 8.26 -6.35
C TYR A 38 4.80 9.10 -5.78
N ASP A 39 4.53 9.82 -4.69
CA ASP A 39 5.58 10.52 -3.92
C ASP A 39 6.37 9.49 -3.09
N PRO A 40 7.68 9.32 -3.34
CA PRO A 40 8.50 8.32 -2.69
C PRO A 40 8.89 8.77 -1.25
N THR A 41 7.92 8.82 -0.36
CA THR A 41 8.05 9.29 1.02
C THR A 41 8.53 8.23 2.01
N ALA A 42 8.83 7.01 1.53
CA ALA A 42 9.42 5.90 2.26
C ALA A 42 10.13 4.98 1.25
N ASP A 43 11.02 4.13 1.74
CA ASP A 43 11.76 3.13 0.95
C ASP A 43 10.94 1.87 0.61
N SER A 44 9.63 1.89 0.84
CA SER A 44 8.69 0.82 0.46
C SER A 44 7.30 1.36 0.21
N LEU A 45 6.61 0.72 -0.73
CA LEU A 45 5.17 0.81 -0.88
C LEU A 45 4.48 0.07 0.29
N HIS A 46 3.27 0.48 0.59
CA HIS A 46 2.38 -0.21 1.53
C HIS A 46 1.04 -0.51 0.87
N ILE A 47 0.21 -1.30 1.53
CA ILE A 47 -1.07 -1.76 0.96
C ILE A 47 -2.01 -0.62 0.51
N GLY A 48 -1.87 0.58 1.08
CA GLY A 48 -2.63 1.74 0.62
C GLY A 48 -2.30 2.16 -0.82
N HIS A 49 -1.05 1.95 -1.28
CA HIS A 49 -0.64 2.19 -2.66
C HIS A 49 -1.10 1.06 -3.60
N TYR A 50 -1.39 -0.11 -3.04
CA TYR A 50 -1.66 -1.31 -3.81
C TYR A 50 -2.94 -1.22 -4.64
N VAL A 51 -3.98 -0.53 -4.15
CA VAL A 51 -5.21 -0.28 -4.91
C VAL A 51 -4.93 0.50 -6.19
N ALA A 52 -4.09 1.53 -6.09
CA ALA A 52 -3.68 2.32 -7.27
C ALA A 52 -2.86 1.47 -8.26
N LEU A 53 -1.97 0.59 -7.75
CA LEU A 53 -1.24 -0.36 -8.59
C LEU A 53 -2.17 -1.38 -9.26
N MET A 54 -3.16 -1.91 -8.55
CA MET A 54 -4.15 -2.82 -9.11
C MET A 54 -4.99 -2.14 -10.21
N THR A 55 -5.39 -0.89 -9.98
CA THR A 55 -6.08 -0.10 -10.99
C THR A 55 -5.23 0.05 -12.25
N MET A 56 -3.95 0.40 -12.08
CA MET A 56 -2.98 0.52 -13.18
C MET A 56 -2.80 -0.81 -13.92
N ALA A 57 -2.70 -1.92 -13.19
CA ALA A 57 -2.54 -3.26 -13.77
C ALA A 57 -3.79 -3.71 -14.55
N HIS A 58 -5.00 -3.41 -14.09
CA HIS A 58 -6.22 -3.66 -14.85
C HIS A 58 -6.25 -2.86 -16.16
N MET A 59 -5.88 -1.59 -16.12
CA MET A 59 -5.78 -0.73 -17.30
C MET A 59 -4.72 -1.27 -18.29
N GLN A 60 -3.55 -1.67 -17.80
CA GLN A 60 -2.50 -2.25 -18.65
C GLN A 60 -2.94 -3.56 -19.30
N ARG A 61 -3.58 -4.46 -18.54
CA ARG A 61 -4.12 -5.73 -19.08
C ARG A 61 -5.19 -5.51 -20.15
N ALA A 62 -5.90 -4.40 -20.11
CA ALA A 62 -6.85 -3.99 -21.15
C ALA A 62 -6.19 -3.35 -22.38
N GLY A 63 -4.85 -3.19 -22.38
CA GLY A 63 -4.07 -2.69 -23.50
C GLY A 63 -3.77 -1.18 -23.46
N HIS A 64 -4.13 -0.47 -22.40
CA HIS A 64 -3.77 0.94 -22.21
C HIS A 64 -2.33 1.08 -21.74
N LEU A 65 -1.75 2.28 -21.92
CA LEU A 65 -0.35 2.59 -21.61
C LEU A 65 -0.23 3.27 -20.24
N PRO A 66 0.19 2.57 -19.19
CA PRO A 66 0.44 3.17 -17.90
C PRO A 66 1.75 3.98 -17.91
N ILE A 67 1.70 5.15 -17.27
CA ILE A 67 2.86 5.96 -16.90
C ILE A 67 2.92 6.00 -15.38
N VAL A 68 3.95 5.40 -14.81
CA VAL A 68 4.26 5.55 -13.40
C VAL A 68 5.03 6.85 -13.22
N LEU A 69 4.44 7.83 -12.57
CA LEU A 69 5.11 9.08 -12.26
C LEU A 69 5.70 9.03 -10.85
N LEU A 70 7.02 9.04 -10.75
CA LEU A 70 7.72 9.16 -9.48
C LEU A 70 7.84 10.64 -9.10
N GLY A 71 7.38 10.98 -7.90
CA GLY A 71 7.36 12.35 -7.39
C GLY A 71 8.70 12.82 -6.84
N GLY A 72 9.81 12.69 -7.61
CA GLY A 72 11.15 13.11 -7.18
C GLY A 72 11.30 14.61 -6.96
N GLY A 73 10.46 15.43 -7.61
CA GLY A 73 10.36 16.87 -7.37
C GLY A 73 9.28 17.22 -6.34
N THR A 74 8.08 16.67 -6.50
CA THR A 74 6.94 16.96 -5.60
C THR A 74 7.14 16.46 -4.18
N ALA A 75 7.87 15.36 -3.97
CA ALA A 75 8.20 14.87 -2.62
C ALA A 75 9.05 15.85 -1.79
N CYS A 76 9.77 16.77 -2.44
CA CYS A 76 10.49 17.84 -1.73
C CYS A 76 9.53 18.84 -1.05
N ILE A 77 8.28 18.94 -1.56
CA ILE A 77 7.24 19.82 -1.01
C ILE A 77 6.30 19.05 -0.11
N GLY A 78 5.80 17.93 -0.61
CA GLY A 78 4.84 17.07 0.07
C GLY A 78 3.39 17.51 -0.11
N ASP A 79 2.56 16.53 -0.53
CA ASP A 79 1.13 16.72 -0.76
C ASP A 79 0.38 17.01 0.54
N PRO A 80 -0.36 18.13 0.65
CA PRO A 80 -1.18 18.44 1.81
C PRO A 80 -2.51 17.65 1.85
N SER A 81 -2.92 17.03 0.74
CA SER A 81 -4.23 16.36 0.61
C SER A 81 -4.38 15.20 1.61
N GLY A 82 -5.52 15.17 2.30
CA GLY A 82 -5.85 14.11 3.27
C GLY A 82 -4.98 14.07 4.52
N LYS A 83 -4.23 15.16 4.85
CA LYS A 83 -3.35 15.25 6.01
C LYS A 83 -3.61 16.49 6.85
N SER A 84 -3.38 16.33 8.15
CA SER A 84 -3.57 17.41 9.13
C SER A 84 -2.29 18.20 9.42
N ASP A 85 -1.11 17.64 9.12
CA ASP A 85 0.18 18.19 9.49
C ASP A 85 1.15 18.24 8.31
N MET A 86 2.09 19.18 8.34
CA MET A 86 3.14 19.32 7.33
C MET A 86 4.07 18.09 7.35
N ARG A 87 4.52 17.64 6.18
CA ARG A 87 5.44 16.51 6.06
C ARG A 87 6.87 16.90 6.47
N ARG A 88 7.63 15.92 6.98
CA ARG A 88 9.09 16.06 7.12
C ARG A 88 9.70 16.31 5.72
N MET A 89 10.55 17.30 5.62
CA MET A 89 11.36 17.50 4.42
C MET A 89 12.44 16.42 4.32
N MET A 90 12.53 15.79 3.16
CA MET A 90 13.50 14.75 2.86
C MET A 90 14.60 15.27 1.96
N THR A 91 15.79 14.67 2.01
CA THR A 91 16.88 15.02 1.10
C THR A 91 16.61 14.44 -0.30
N THR A 92 17.29 14.98 -1.30
CA THR A 92 17.19 14.48 -2.67
C THR A 92 17.63 13.02 -2.78
N GLU A 93 18.70 12.66 -2.06
CA GLU A 93 19.27 11.31 -2.03
C GLU A 93 18.28 10.31 -1.40
N GLU A 94 17.61 10.70 -0.31
CA GLU A 94 16.54 9.88 0.30
C GLU A 94 15.40 9.63 -0.69
N ILE A 95 14.97 10.67 -1.41
CA ILE A 95 13.89 10.60 -2.39
C ILE A 95 14.29 9.71 -3.57
N ASP A 96 15.48 9.87 -4.11
CA ASP A 96 15.96 9.08 -5.25
C ASP A 96 16.14 7.59 -4.87
N HIS A 97 16.62 7.30 -3.66
CA HIS A 97 16.70 5.94 -3.13
C HIS A 97 15.29 5.30 -3.02
N ASN A 98 14.35 6.01 -2.43
CA ASN A 98 12.98 5.54 -2.25
C ASN A 98 12.29 5.30 -3.60
N ALA A 99 12.51 6.16 -4.58
CA ALA A 99 11.99 6.02 -5.94
C ALA A 99 12.47 4.70 -6.59
N ALA A 100 13.75 4.38 -6.44
CA ALA A 100 14.32 3.11 -6.94
C ALA A 100 13.71 1.89 -6.24
N CYS A 101 13.42 1.99 -4.93
CA CYS A 101 12.73 0.93 -4.19
C CYS A 101 11.29 0.73 -4.70
N PHE A 102 10.55 1.82 -4.95
CA PHE A 102 9.19 1.76 -5.50
C PHE A 102 9.16 1.05 -6.85
N GLN A 103 10.06 1.41 -7.76
CA GLN A 103 10.14 0.82 -9.10
C GLN A 103 10.27 -0.72 -9.05
N LYS A 104 11.13 -1.25 -8.17
CA LYS A 104 11.31 -2.70 -8.01
C LYS A 104 10.03 -3.40 -7.55
N GLN A 105 9.29 -2.78 -6.64
CA GLN A 105 8.05 -3.36 -6.10
C GLN A 105 6.92 -3.29 -7.13
N MET A 106 6.83 -2.18 -7.88
CA MET A 106 5.83 -2.00 -8.93
C MET A 106 5.98 -3.01 -10.08
N ALA A 107 7.22 -3.39 -10.41
CA ALA A 107 7.52 -4.36 -11.46
C ALA A 107 6.96 -5.78 -11.21
N ARG A 108 6.44 -6.05 -10.02
CA ARG A 108 5.69 -7.29 -9.72
C ARG A 108 4.30 -7.32 -10.36
N LEU A 109 3.70 -6.16 -10.60
CA LEU A 109 2.32 -6.04 -11.11
C LEU A 109 2.26 -5.36 -12.47
N ILE A 110 3.20 -4.46 -12.76
CA ILE A 110 3.25 -3.68 -13.99
C ILE A 110 4.39 -4.22 -14.85
N ASP A 111 4.06 -4.55 -16.09
CA ASP A 111 5.04 -4.98 -17.09
C ASP A 111 5.68 -3.75 -17.76
N PHE A 112 6.97 -3.53 -17.48
CA PHE A 112 7.77 -2.43 -18.04
C PHE A 112 8.55 -2.84 -19.30
N SER A 113 8.39 -4.07 -19.79
CA SER A 113 9.10 -4.52 -20.99
C SER A 113 8.54 -3.87 -22.26
N ASP A 114 9.39 -3.70 -23.26
CA ASP A 114 9.03 -3.35 -24.64
C ASP A 114 8.05 -2.16 -24.80
N GLY A 115 8.19 -1.14 -23.96
CA GLY A 115 7.33 0.04 -24.03
C GLY A 115 5.87 -0.19 -23.60
N LYS A 116 5.61 -1.26 -22.85
CA LYS A 116 4.28 -1.56 -22.28
C LYS A 116 3.91 -0.66 -21.11
N ALA A 117 4.90 -0.04 -20.47
CA ALA A 117 4.73 0.98 -19.44
C ALA A 117 5.88 1.98 -19.49
N ILE A 118 5.65 3.18 -18.99
CA ILE A 118 6.63 4.24 -18.87
C ILE A 118 6.88 4.54 -17.41
N ILE A 119 8.14 4.72 -17.02
CA ILE A 119 8.53 5.33 -15.75
C ILE A 119 9.01 6.73 -16.05
N ALA A 120 8.40 7.71 -15.42
CA ALA A 120 8.81 9.12 -15.49
C ALA A 120 9.10 9.63 -14.07
N ASN A 121 10.02 10.56 -13.93
CA ASN A 121 10.33 11.23 -12.68
C ASN A 121 10.09 12.73 -12.86
N ASN A 122 9.20 13.32 -12.06
CA ASN A 122 8.93 14.75 -12.20
C ASN A 122 10.09 15.66 -11.75
N ALA A 123 11.10 15.11 -11.11
CA ALA A 123 12.37 15.81 -10.85
C ALA A 123 13.02 16.30 -12.16
N ASP A 124 12.83 15.56 -13.27
CA ASP A 124 13.45 15.86 -14.58
C ASP A 124 12.99 17.21 -15.17
N TRP A 125 11.79 17.66 -14.79
CA TRP A 125 11.26 18.96 -15.24
C TRP A 125 11.01 19.94 -14.10
N LEU A 126 10.75 19.49 -12.87
CA LEU A 126 10.46 20.40 -11.76
C LEU A 126 11.72 21.02 -11.14
N ARG A 127 12.81 20.25 -11.01
CA ARG A 127 14.04 20.76 -10.36
C ARG A 127 14.75 21.84 -11.16
N GLY A 128 14.55 21.88 -12.48
CA GLY A 128 15.13 22.87 -13.38
C GLY A 128 14.25 24.08 -13.66
N LEU A 129 13.04 24.17 -13.09
CA LEU A 129 12.13 25.27 -13.38
C LEU A 129 12.64 26.60 -12.86
N ASN A 130 12.61 27.64 -13.72
CA ASN A 130 12.75 29.01 -13.26
C ASN A 130 11.46 29.44 -12.57
N PHE A 131 11.56 29.87 -11.32
CA PHE A 131 10.39 30.23 -10.51
C PHE A 131 9.54 31.34 -11.14
N LEU A 132 10.17 32.39 -11.66
CA LEU A 132 9.44 33.53 -12.25
C LEU A 132 8.71 33.13 -13.53
N ASP A 133 9.35 32.33 -14.37
CA ASP A 133 8.74 31.84 -15.61
C ASP A 133 7.57 30.90 -15.30
N PHE A 134 7.74 29.99 -14.34
CA PHE A 134 6.68 29.09 -13.89
C PHE A 134 5.48 29.86 -13.33
N MET A 135 5.70 30.83 -12.45
CA MET A 135 4.62 31.66 -11.90
C MET A 135 3.90 32.48 -12.97
N ARG A 136 4.64 32.97 -13.97
CA ARG A 136 4.08 33.76 -15.08
C ARG A 136 3.27 32.88 -16.04
N ASP A 137 3.74 31.70 -16.38
CA ASP A 137 3.12 30.82 -17.39
C ASP A 137 2.04 29.90 -16.79
N ILE A 138 2.29 29.33 -15.64
CA ILE A 138 1.43 28.32 -14.98
C ILE A 138 0.62 28.96 -13.84
N GLY A 139 1.26 29.74 -12.97
CA GLY A 139 0.59 30.36 -11.81
C GLY A 139 -0.62 31.23 -12.21
N THR A 140 -0.53 31.94 -13.35
CA THR A 140 -1.63 32.77 -13.87
C THR A 140 -2.86 31.95 -14.33
N GLN A 141 -2.73 30.65 -14.52
CA GLN A 141 -3.85 29.78 -14.92
C GLN A 141 -4.71 29.33 -13.75
N TYR A 142 -4.23 29.50 -12.51
CA TYR A 142 -4.91 29.08 -11.29
C TYR A 142 -5.52 30.29 -10.54
N SER A 143 -6.82 30.20 -10.26
CA SER A 143 -7.51 31.18 -9.42
C SER A 143 -7.40 30.77 -7.95
N VAL A 144 -6.75 31.58 -7.13
CA VAL A 144 -6.65 31.36 -5.68
C VAL A 144 -8.05 31.24 -5.04
N ASN A 145 -9.00 32.09 -5.42
CA ASN A 145 -10.36 32.02 -4.92
C ASN A 145 -11.00 30.66 -5.18
N ARG A 146 -10.79 30.09 -6.38
CA ARG A 146 -11.29 28.74 -6.72
C ARG A 146 -10.53 27.66 -5.94
N MET A 147 -9.22 27.76 -5.80
CA MET A 147 -8.42 26.80 -5.03
C MET A 147 -8.90 26.71 -3.59
N LEU A 148 -9.15 27.84 -2.94
CA LEU A 148 -9.64 27.90 -1.56
C LEU A 148 -11.06 27.30 -1.37
N THR A 149 -11.82 27.06 -2.44
CA THR A 149 -13.10 26.35 -2.34
C THR A 149 -12.95 24.84 -2.25
N PHE A 150 -11.79 24.29 -2.57
CA PHE A 150 -11.55 22.85 -2.51
C PHE A 150 -11.40 22.35 -1.08
N GLU A 151 -11.94 21.17 -0.82
CA GLU A 151 -12.00 20.60 0.53
C GLU A 151 -10.60 20.38 1.14
N CYS A 152 -9.60 19.98 0.33
CA CYS A 152 -8.23 19.81 0.78
C CYS A 152 -7.63 21.10 1.36
N TYR A 153 -7.96 22.27 0.83
CA TYR A 153 -7.52 23.56 1.35
C TYR A 153 -8.36 24.05 2.53
N LYS A 154 -9.67 23.85 2.51
CA LYS A 154 -10.54 24.24 3.63
C LYS A 154 -10.09 23.61 4.94
N GLN A 155 -9.82 22.31 4.94
CA GLN A 155 -9.34 21.58 6.11
C GLN A 155 -7.96 22.09 6.61
N ARG A 156 -7.10 22.52 5.68
CA ARG A 156 -5.79 23.07 6.02
C ARG A 156 -5.85 24.52 6.53
N MET A 157 -6.79 25.33 6.01
CA MET A 157 -6.96 26.72 6.45
C MET A 157 -7.24 26.84 7.94
N GLU A 158 -7.96 25.91 8.55
CA GLU A 158 -8.22 25.85 9.98
C GLU A 158 -6.94 25.70 10.84
N LYS A 159 -5.89 25.09 10.26
CA LYS A 159 -4.60 24.82 10.93
C LYS A 159 -3.43 25.69 10.42
N GLY A 160 -3.69 26.57 9.47
CA GLY A 160 -2.70 27.43 8.83
C GLY A 160 -2.15 26.79 7.54
N LEU A 161 -2.75 27.15 6.40
CA LEU A 161 -2.29 26.78 5.06
C LEU A 161 -1.14 27.69 4.63
N THR A 162 -0.01 27.10 4.24
CA THR A 162 1.13 27.86 3.72
C THR A 162 1.07 28.00 2.20
N PHE A 163 1.71 29.04 1.66
CA PHE A 163 1.89 29.20 0.20
C PHE A 163 2.62 28.00 -0.43
N PHE A 164 3.56 27.43 0.33
CA PHE A 164 4.31 26.24 -0.06
C PHE A 164 3.39 25.04 -0.33
N GLU A 165 2.47 24.76 0.59
CA GLU A 165 1.46 23.70 0.43
C GLU A 165 0.48 23.97 -0.70
N MET A 166 0.07 25.26 -0.88
CA MET A 166 -0.78 25.64 -2.01
C MET A 166 -0.11 25.38 -3.36
N GLY A 167 1.20 25.55 -3.43
CA GLY A 167 1.98 25.31 -4.64
C GLY A 167 1.91 23.89 -5.16
N TYR A 168 1.63 22.90 -4.31
CA TYR A 168 1.58 21.49 -4.71
C TYR A 168 0.59 21.23 -5.85
N MET A 169 -0.62 21.79 -5.79
CA MET A 169 -1.62 21.65 -6.86
C MET A 169 -1.11 22.15 -8.22
N LEU A 170 -0.34 23.24 -8.24
CA LEU A 170 0.23 23.80 -9.46
C LEU A 170 1.27 22.84 -10.05
N LEU A 171 2.10 22.25 -9.21
CA LEU A 171 3.13 21.29 -9.62
C LEU A 171 2.51 20.01 -10.16
N GLN A 172 1.53 19.44 -9.47
CA GLN A 172 0.83 18.24 -9.94
C GLN A 172 0.06 18.51 -11.25
N GLY A 173 -0.54 19.68 -11.39
CA GLY A 173 -1.17 20.09 -12.65
C GLY A 173 -0.15 20.26 -13.79
N TYR A 174 1.02 20.78 -13.48
CA TYR A 174 2.12 20.89 -14.43
C TYR A 174 2.70 19.53 -14.83
N ASP A 175 2.78 18.58 -13.89
CA ASP A 175 3.12 17.19 -14.19
C ASP A 175 2.19 16.60 -15.24
N PHE A 176 0.89 16.78 -15.09
CA PHE A 176 -0.08 16.30 -16.08
C PHE A 176 0.10 16.96 -17.45
N LEU A 177 0.36 18.26 -17.47
CA LEU A 177 0.65 19.01 -18.72
C LEU A 177 1.91 18.47 -19.41
N GLU A 178 3.01 18.26 -18.66
CA GLU A 178 4.25 17.72 -19.21
C GLU A 178 4.09 16.28 -19.71
N LEU A 179 3.36 15.43 -18.99
CA LEU A 179 3.04 14.08 -19.45
C LEU A 179 2.13 14.09 -20.71
N ASN A 180 1.20 15.04 -20.79
CA ASN A 180 0.39 15.21 -21.99
C ASN A 180 1.25 15.60 -23.20
N ARG A 181 2.17 16.56 -23.03
CA ARG A 181 3.07 17.02 -24.08
C ARG A 181 4.04 15.94 -24.55
N LYS A 182 4.64 15.22 -23.60
CA LYS A 182 5.72 14.24 -23.88
C LYS A 182 5.19 12.88 -24.36
N TYR A 183 4.09 12.43 -23.80
CA TYR A 183 3.61 11.05 -23.99
C TYR A 183 2.16 10.97 -24.49
N GLY A 184 1.51 12.10 -24.77
CA GLY A 184 0.09 12.09 -25.12
C GLY A 184 -0.82 11.59 -24.00
N CYS A 185 -0.39 11.72 -22.75
CA CYS A 185 -1.18 11.31 -21.59
C CYS A 185 -2.46 12.17 -21.46
N VAL A 186 -3.62 11.53 -21.49
CA VAL A 186 -4.92 12.26 -21.42
C VAL A 186 -5.73 11.90 -20.18
N LEU A 187 -5.30 10.94 -19.37
CA LEU A 187 -6.02 10.51 -18.18
C LEU A 187 -5.09 10.49 -16.96
N GLN A 188 -5.50 11.20 -15.91
CA GLN A 188 -4.90 11.08 -14.58
C GLN A 188 -5.79 10.19 -13.69
N MET A 189 -5.17 9.25 -12.98
CA MET A 189 -5.87 8.41 -11.99
C MET A 189 -5.19 8.56 -10.63
N GLY A 190 -5.95 8.37 -9.54
CA GLY A 190 -5.41 8.49 -8.18
C GLY A 190 -6.45 8.20 -7.11
N GLY A 191 -6.07 8.34 -5.83
CA GLY A 191 -7.00 8.24 -4.71
C GLY A 191 -8.03 9.38 -4.69
N ASP A 192 -9.14 9.17 -4.01
CA ASP A 192 -10.23 10.16 -3.95
C ASP A 192 -9.82 11.48 -3.29
N ASP A 193 -8.83 11.46 -2.42
CA ASP A 193 -8.21 12.64 -1.81
C ASP A 193 -7.48 13.53 -2.82
N GLN A 194 -7.16 13.03 -4.01
CA GLN A 194 -6.46 13.73 -5.09
C GLN A 194 -7.40 14.49 -6.05
N TRP A 195 -8.71 14.37 -5.90
CA TRP A 195 -9.69 14.90 -6.84
C TRP A 195 -9.46 16.35 -7.25
N SER A 196 -9.22 17.22 -6.28
CA SER A 196 -9.02 18.66 -6.52
C SER A 196 -7.75 18.95 -7.30
N ASN A 197 -6.64 18.26 -6.96
CA ASN A 197 -5.37 18.40 -7.65
C ASN A 197 -5.49 17.94 -9.11
N MET A 198 -6.18 16.81 -9.33
CA MET A 198 -6.39 16.23 -10.66
C MET A 198 -7.24 17.15 -11.56
N LEU A 199 -8.29 17.74 -11.02
CA LEU A 199 -9.10 18.75 -11.74
C LEU A 199 -8.27 19.98 -12.13
N GLY A 200 -7.31 20.39 -11.29
CA GLY A 200 -6.38 21.46 -11.61
C GLY A 200 -5.56 21.17 -12.86
N GLY A 201 -5.09 19.92 -13.03
CA GLY A 201 -4.34 19.46 -14.20
C GLY A 201 -5.21 19.36 -15.46
N VAL A 202 -6.43 18.81 -15.34
CA VAL A 202 -7.40 18.76 -16.45
C VAL A 202 -7.68 20.16 -17.00
N GLU A 203 -7.93 21.12 -16.10
CA GLU A 203 -8.21 22.50 -16.49
C GLU A 203 -6.98 23.20 -17.10
N LEU A 204 -5.78 22.90 -16.62
CA LEU A 204 -4.54 23.43 -17.15
C LEU A 204 -4.31 22.97 -18.59
N ILE A 205 -4.46 21.68 -18.89
CA ILE A 205 -4.35 21.13 -20.25
C ILE A 205 -5.38 21.76 -21.17
N ARG A 206 -6.64 21.87 -20.72
CA ARG A 206 -7.69 22.54 -21.49
C ARG A 206 -7.30 23.97 -21.88
N LYS A 207 -6.72 24.75 -20.97
CA LYS A 207 -6.32 26.15 -21.22
C LYS A 207 -5.08 26.26 -22.10
N LYS A 208 -4.06 25.41 -21.85
CA LYS A 208 -2.76 25.52 -22.51
C LYS A 208 -2.70 24.82 -23.86
N GLU A 209 -3.32 23.64 -23.97
CA GLU A 209 -3.22 22.78 -25.15
C GLU A 209 -4.50 22.75 -26.00
N GLN A 210 -5.62 23.30 -25.46
CA GLN A 210 -6.93 23.24 -26.11
C GLN A 210 -7.36 21.79 -26.43
N LYS A 211 -6.96 20.83 -25.57
CA LYS A 211 -7.23 19.41 -25.71
C LYS A 211 -8.07 18.90 -24.54
N PRO A 212 -8.87 17.84 -24.75
CA PRO A 212 -9.56 17.17 -23.64
C PRO A 212 -8.54 16.41 -22.78
N ALA A 213 -8.78 16.43 -21.48
CA ALA A 213 -8.10 15.58 -20.52
C ALA A 213 -9.11 15.13 -19.45
N TYR A 214 -8.83 14.00 -18.83
CA TYR A 214 -9.75 13.32 -17.94
C TYR A 214 -9.08 13.01 -16.61
N CYS A 215 -9.88 12.91 -15.57
CA CYS A 215 -9.43 12.35 -14.31
C CYS A 215 -10.47 11.40 -13.71
N LEU A 216 -9.95 10.37 -13.04
CA LEU A 216 -10.75 9.32 -12.40
C LEU A 216 -10.12 9.00 -11.05
N THR A 217 -10.92 9.09 -9.97
CA THR A 217 -10.46 8.69 -8.64
C THR A 217 -10.92 7.29 -8.28
N THR A 218 -10.10 6.64 -7.47
CA THR A 218 -10.39 5.33 -6.90
C THR A 218 -10.75 5.42 -5.43
N SER A 219 -11.60 4.50 -4.99
CA SER A 219 -11.97 4.36 -3.60
C SER A 219 -10.75 4.07 -2.73
N LEU A 220 -10.67 4.70 -1.56
CA LEU A 220 -9.66 4.38 -0.57
C LEU A 220 -9.93 3.00 0.03
N LEU A 221 -8.86 2.26 0.31
CA LEU A 221 -8.97 0.96 0.99
C LEU A 221 -9.28 1.18 2.48
N THR A 222 -10.54 0.98 2.83
CA THR A 222 -11.04 1.12 4.20
C THR A 222 -11.66 -0.17 4.69
N THR A 223 -11.65 -0.39 6.00
CA THR A 223 -12.46 -1.44 6.62
C THR A 223 -13.95 -1.11 6.53
N SER A 224 -14.81 -2.08 6.83
CA SER A 224 -16.27 -1.91 6.98
C SER A 224 -16.64 -0.84 8.02
N GLU A 225 -15.77 -0.60 9.01
CA GLU A 225 -15.90 0.48 9.99
C GLU A 225 -15.44 1.86 9.48
N GLY A 226 -14.99 1.98 8.24
CA GLY A 226 -14.49 3.22 7.64
C GLY A 226 -13.04 3.60 8.00
N LYS A 227 -12.31 2.75 8.72
CA LYS A 227 -10.89 2.99 9.06
C LYS A 227 -9.99 2.63 7.87
N LYS A 228 -8.91 3.40 7.64
CA LYS A 228 -7.92 3.06 6.60
C LYS A 228 -7.32 1.67 6.88
N MET A 229 -7.47 0.75 5.92
CA MET A 229 -6.93 -0.61 6.00
C MET A 229 -5.41 -0.61 5.86
N GLY A 230 -4.75 -1.64 6.41
CA GLY A 230 -3.29 -1.73 6.38
C GLY A 230 -2.56 -0.91 7.44
N LYS A 231 -3.28 -0.24 8.35
CA LYS A 231 -2.70 0.29 9.59
C LYS A 231 -2.75 -0.80 10.66
N THR A 232 -1.59 -1.23 11.13
CA THR A 232 -1.45 -2.20 12.22
C THR A 232 -0.89 -1.51 13.46
N GLU A 233 -0.90 -2.20 14.60
CA GLU A 233 -0.21 -1.70 15.81
C GLU A 233 1.32 -1.51 15.58
N LYS A 234 1.89 -2.24 14.60
CA LYS A 234 3.30 -2.17 14.18
C LYS A 234 3.55 -1.11 13.10
N GLY A 235 2.53 -0.35 12.65
CA GLY A 235 2.62 0.64 11.58
C GLY A 235 1.88 0.22 10.31
N ALA A 236 2.37 0.65 9.15
CA ALA A 236 1.77 0.28 7.86
C ALA A 236 2.07 -1.18 7.50
N LEU A 237 1.16 -1.81 6.74
CA LEU A 237 1.40 -3.11 6.11
C LEU A 237 2.24 -2.88 4.84
N TRP A 238 3.55 -3.08 4.97
CA TRP A 238 4.52 -2.82 3.92
C TRP A 238 4.59 -3.95 2.91
N LEU A 239 4.94 -3.64 1.66
CA LEU A 239 5.19 -4.64 0.62
C LEU A 239 6.62 -5.17 0.66
N ASP A 240 7.54 -4.52 1.39
CA ASP A 240 8.90 -4.99 1.61
C ASP A 240 8.93 -6.08 2.69
N PRO A 241 9.43 -7.30 2.40
CA PRO A 241 9.51 -8.39 3.37
C PRO A 241 10.43 -8.09 4.57
N ASN A 242 11.35 -7.14 4.45
CA ASN A 242 12.20 -6.71 5.57
C ASN A 242 11.45 -5.82 6.57
N LYS A 243 10.34 -5.18 6.15
CA LYS A 243 9.50 -4.31 7.00
C LYS A 243 8.27 -5.04 7.54
N THR A 244 7.64 -5.84 6.70
CA THR A 244 6.55 -6.75 7.08
C THR A 244 6.91 -8.12 6.54
N SER A 245 7.19 -9.08 7.44
CA SER A 245 7.54 -10.43 6.99
C SER A 245 6.46 -11.03 6.11
N VAL A 246 6.83 -11.90 5.17
CA VAL A 246 5.86 -12.56 4.27
C VAL A 246 4.79 -13.29 5.06
N TYR A 247 5.17 -13.91 6.18
CA TYR A 247 4.24 -14.57 7.08
C TYR A 247 3.26 -13.58 7.74
N ASP A 248 3.74 -12.44 8.29
CA ASP A 248 2.87 -11.42 8.88
C ASP A 248 1.94 -10.80 7.82
N PHE A 249 2.43 -10.62 6.59
CA PHE A 249 1.64 -10.14 5.46
C PHE A 249 0.51 -11.14 5.13
N TYR A 250 0.82 -12.44 5.01
CA TYR A 250 -0.16 -13.49 4.79
C TYR A 250 -1.19 -13.54 5.93
N GLN A 251 -0.73 -13.52 7.19
CA GLN A 251 -1.60 -13.59 8.37
C GLN A 251 -2.52 -12.37 8.50
N TYR A 252 -2.09 -11.20 8.08
CA TYR A 252 -2.96 -10.02 8.06
C TYR A 252 -4.23 -10.31 7.26
N TRP A 253 -4.09 -10.83 6.04
CA TRP A 253 -5.22 -11.14 5.16
C TRP A 253 -6.05 -12.32 5.63
N ARG A 254 -5.43 -13.31 6.26
CA ARG A 254 -6.14 -14.43 6.89
C ARG A 254 -7.04 -14.00 8.04
N ASN A 255 -6.78 -12.84 8.63
CA ASN A 255 -7.44 -12.37 9.86
C ASN A 255 -8.25 -11.07 9.66
N ILE A 256 -8.56 -10.66 8.44
CA ILE A 256 -9.48 -9.54 8.20
C ILE A 256 -10.90 -9.92 8.61
N ASP A 257 -11.73 -8.90 8.84
CA ASP A 257 -13.13 -9.12 9.16
C ASP A 257 -13.88 -9.72 7.98
N ASP A 258 -14.87 -10.56 8.28
CA ASP A 258 -15.69 -11.25 7.28
C ASP A 258 -16.35 -10.26 6.29
N ALA A 259 -16.83 -9.13 6.80
CA ALA A 259 -17.44 -8.06 6.02
C ALA A 259 -16.50 -7.39 5.01
N ASP A 260 -15.18 -7.55 5.17
CA ASP A 260 -14.18 -6.93 4.29
C ASP A 260 -13.64 -7.89 3.20
N VAL A 261 -13.93 -9.19 3.30
CA VAL A 261 -13.34 -10.24 2.44
C VAL A 261 -13.66 -10.00 0.98
N GLU A 262 -14.95 -9.87 0.62
CA GLU A 262 -15.38 -9.69 -0.76
C GLU A 262 -14.78 -8.42 -1.35
N LYS A 263 -14.83 -7.30 -0.61
CA LYS A 263 -14.25 -6.02 -1.05
C LYS A 263 -12.75 -6.15 -1.33
N CYS A 264 -12.01 -6.85 -0.45
CA CYS A 264 -10.57 -7.06 -0.65
C CYS A 264 -10.28 -7.96 -1.85
N LEU A 265 -11.04 -9.05 -2.06
CA LEU A 265 -10.92 -9.88 -3.26
C LEU A 265 -11.15 -9.08 -4.54
N ARG A 266 -12.18 -8.23 -4.56
CA ARG A 266 -12.52 -7.39 -5.72
C ARG A 266 -11.44 -6.38 -6.05
N LEU A 267 -10.93 -5.65 -5.04
CA LEU A 267 -10.01 -4.53 -5.24
C LEU A 267 -8.54 -4.95 -5.33
N LEU A 268 -8.16 -6.08 -4.76
CA LEU A 268 -6.74 -6.42 -4.57
C LEU A 268 -6.30 -7.66 -5.36
N THR A 269 -7.22 -8.32 -6.08
CA THR A 269 -6.89 -9.53 -6.86
C THR A 269 -7.40 -9.42 -8.28
N PHE A 270 -6.92 -10.33 -9.13
CA PHE A 270 -7.44 -10.51 -10.50
C PHE A 270 -8.45 -11.66 -10.61
N ILE A 271 -8.86 -12.24 -9.50
CA ILE A 271 -9.86 -13.32 -9.48
C ILE A 271 -11.15 -12.83 -10.17
N PRO A 272 -11.75 -13.62 -11.08
CA PRO A 272 -13.00 -13.26 -11.76
C PRO A 272 -14.13 -12.94 -10.77
N MET A 273 -15.02 -12.02 -11.15
CA MET A 273 -16.09 -11.56 -10.26
C MET A 273 -17.11 -12.64 -9.90
N ASP A 274 -17.38 -13.57 -10.81
CA ASP A 274 -18.25 -14.74 -10.58
C ASP A 274 -17.63 -15.71 -9.57
N GLU A 275 -16.33 -15.96 -9.64
CA GLU A 275 -15.60 -16.74 -8.66
C GLU A 275 -15.59 -16.07 -7.28
N ILE A 276 -15.38 -14.74 -7.21
CA ILE A 276 -15.46 -13.99 -5.95
C ILE A 276 -16.85 -14.11 -5.34
N ARG A 277 -17.90 -13.96 -6.14
CA ARG A 277 -19.29 -14.13 -5.66
C ARG A 277 -19.52 -15.54 -5.12
N SER A 278 -19.01 -16.57 -5.82
CA SER A 278 -19.12 -17.94 -5.36
C SER A 278 -18.38 -18.18 -4.03
N LEU A 279 -17.15 -17.65 -3.90
CA LEU A 279 -16.34 -17.79 -2.68
C LEU A 279 -17.00 -17.12 -1.47
N CYS A 280 -17.79 -16.06 -1.68
CA CYS A 280 -18.40 -15.26 -0.62
C CYS A 280 -19.91 -15.58 -0.39
N ALA A 281 -20.52 -16.45 -1.18
CA ALA A 281 -21.97 -16.68 -1.21
C ALA A 281 -22.54 -17.21 0.14
N GLU A 282 -21.82 -18.12 0.81
CA GLU A 282 -22.38 -18.89 1.93
C GLU A 282 -22.11 -18.26 3.30
N GLY A 283 -21.26 -17.26 3.43
CA GLY A 283 -20.93 -16.65 4.71
C GLY A 283 -20.30 -17.61 5.74
N GLY A 284 -20.09 -17.13 6.96
CA GLY A 284 -19.66 -17.96 8.09
C GLY A 284 -18.37 -18.76 7.85
N ALA A 285 -18.39 -20.08 8.06
CA ALA A 285 -17.22 -20.95 7.89
C ALA A 285 -16.68 -21.00 6.46
N ALA A 286 -17.51 -20.79 5.44
CA ALA A 286 -17.10 -20.75 4.03
C ALA A 286 -16.18 -19.55 3.74
N LEU A 287 -16.38 -18.41 4.42
CA LEU A 287 -15.48 -17.25 4.32
C LEU A 287 -14.05 -17.52 4.79
N ASN A 288 -13.81 -18.55 5.61
CA ASN A 288 -12.45 -18.96 5.93
C ASN A 288 -11.67 -19.44 4.71
N ASN A 289 -12.35 -20.09 3.73
CA ASN A 289 -11.74 -20.46 2.47
C ASN A 289 -11.47 -19.21 1.62
N ALA A 290 -12.42 -18.29 1.51
CA ALA A 290 -12.23 -17.03 0.81
C ALA A 290 -11.05 -16.21 1.38
N LYS A 291 -10.89 -16.19 2.71
CA LYS A 291 -9.72 -15.57 3.37
C LYS A 291 -8.41 -16.30 3.05
N LYS A 292 -8.41 -17.64 2.92
CA LYS A 292 -7.23 -18.39 2.47
C LYS A 292 -6.85 -18.00 1.04
N VAL A 293 -7.81 -18.00 0.14
CA VAL A 293 -7.62 -17.61 -1.26
C VAL A 293 -7.09 -16.18 -1.34
N LEU A 294 -7.70 -15.23 -0.63
CA LEU A 294 -7.25 -13.84 -0.59
C LEU A 294 -5.81 -13.73 -0.09
N ALA A 295 -5.49 -14.34 1.05
CA ALA A 295 -4.16 -14.26 1.65
C ALA A 295 -3.10 -14.87 0.75
N TYR A 296 -3.37 -16.04 0.17
CA TYR A 296 -2.46 -16.70 -0.77
C TYR A 296 -2.24 -15.84 -2.01
N THR A 297 -3.33 -15.42 -2.68
CA THR A 297 -3.25 -14.65 -3.92
C THR A 297 -2.50 -13.34 -3.74
N LEU A 298 -2.78 -12.58 -2.68
CA LEU A 298 -2.08 -11.33 -2.41
C LEU A 298 -0.61 -11.56 -2.08
N THR A 299 -0.30 -12.58 -1.29
CA THR A 299 1.09 -12.89 -0.95
C THR A 299 1.86 -13.34 -2.20
N ALA A 300 1.26 -14.13 -3.07
CA ALA A 300 1.85 -14.54 -4.34
C ALA A 300 2.10 -13.35 -5.28
N GLN A 301 1.14 -12.43 -5.40
CA GLN A 301 1.28 -11.24 -6.22
C GLN A 301 2.42 -10.32 -5.73
N VAL A 302 2.60 -10.19 -4.42
CA VAL A 302 3.59 -9.27 -3.83
C VAL A 302 4.95 -9.93 -3.64
N HIS A 303 5.00 -11.18 -3.19
CA HIS A 303 6.24 -11.85 -2.76
C HIS A 303 6.61 -13.05 -3.65
N GLY A 304 5.70 -13.52 -4.50
CA GLY A 304 5.88 -14.69 -5.37
C GLY A 304 5.23 -15.96 -4.80
N GLU A 305 4.96 -16.91 -5.70
CA GLU A 305 4.24 -18.16 -5.41
C GLU A 305 4.95 -19.03 -4.36
N GLU A 306 6.27 -19.12 -4.42
CA GLU A 306 7.07 -19.91 -3.49
C GLU A 306 6.91 -19.41 -2.05
N GLU A 307 7.04 -18.10 -1.85
CA GLU A 307 6.91 -17.47 -0.53
C GLU A 307 5.46 -17.53 -0.01
N ALA A 308 4.47 -17.41 -0.89
CA ALA A 308 3.07 -17.59 -0.53
C ALA A 308 2.78 -19.03 -0.08
N GLY A 309 3.35 -20.01 -0.78
CA GLY A 309 3.27 -21.42 -0.40
C GLY A 309 3.84 -21.69 0.98
N LYS A 310 5.05 -21.18 1.25
CA LYS A 310 5.70 -21.30 2.57
C LYS A 310 4.86 -20.66 3.69
N ALA A 311 4.33 -19.46 3.45
CA ALA A 311 3.50 -18.77 4.43
C ALA A 311 2.17 -19.49 4.71
N SER A 312 1.55 -20.06 3.65
CA SER A 312 0.33 -20.86 3.78
C SER A 312 0.56 -22.13 4.59
N GLN A 313 1.62 -22.87 4.28
CA GLN A 313 1.98 -24.10 5.01
C GLN A 313 2.30 -23.80 6.48
N ALA A 314 3.07 -22.75 6.75
CA ALA A 314 3.36 -22.33 8.11
C ALA A 314 2.08 -21.96 8.89
N ALA A 315 1.13 -21.29 8.24
CA ALA A 315 -0.15 -20.97 8.85
C ALA A 315 -0.98 -22.23 9.16
N GLU A 316 -1.01 -23.20 8.26
CA GLU A 316 -1.73 -24.48 8.46
C GLU A 316 -1.08 -25.33 9.55
N ALA A 317 0.26 -25.39 9.58
CA ALA A 317 1.00 -26.12 10.62
C ALA A 317 0.69 -25.62 12.03
N LEU A 318 0.55 -24.30 12.21
CA LEU A 318 0.23 -23.70 13.50
C LEU A 318 -1.19 -24.00 14.01
N PHE A 319 -2.13 -24.23 13.12
CA PHE A 319 -3.54 -24.46 13.46
C PHE A 319 -3.93 -25.94 13.36
N GLY A 320 -3.16 -26.77 12.65
CA GLY A 320 -3.45 -28.19 12.40
C GLY A 320 -2.70 -29.19 13.29
N GLY A 321 -1.81 -28.73 14.19
CA GLY A 321 -1.19 -29.57 15.21
C GLY A 321 -0.10 -30.55 14.74
N GLY A 322 0.57 -30.33 13.59
CA GLY A 322 1.58 -31.29 13.13
C GLY A 322 2.33 -30.97 11.84
N GLY A 323 2.54 -29.70 11.51
CA GLY A 323 3.22 -29.29 10.28
C GLY A 323 4.63 -28.73 10.48
N ASP A 324 5.35 -28.48 9.37
CA ASP A 324 6.67 -27.87 9.35
C ASP A 324 6.65 -26.42 9.86
N LEU A 325 7.33 -26.17 10.98
CA LEU A 325 7.41 -24.88 11.64
C LEU A 325 8.59 -24.03 11.16
N SER A 326 9.36 -24.48 10.16
CA SER A 326 10.57 -23.80 9.66
C SER A 326 10.29 -22.42 9.03
N ASN A 327 9.07 -22.22 8.54
CA ASN A 327 8.64 -21.01 7.85
C ASN A 327 7.95 -19.95 8.74
N ILE A 328 7.95 -20.16 10.07
CA ILE A 328 7.47 -19.16 11.04
C ILE A 328 8.57 -18.11 11.26
N PRO A 329 8.23 -16.84 11.54
CA PRO A 329 9.21 -15.83 11.94
C PRO A 329 10.12 -16.38 13.04
N THR A 330 11.41 -16.55 12.73
CA THR A 330 12.37 -17.25 13.60
C THR A 330 13.41 -16.27 14.13
N ILE A 331 13.73 -16.38 15.42
CA ILE A 331 14.87 -15.73 16.04
C ILE A 331 15.94 -16.80 16.29
N ALA A 332 17.13 -16.63 15.69
CA ALA A 332 18.29 -17.43 16.02
C ALA A 332 19.08 -16.72 17.12
N LEU A 333 19.18 -17.34 18.29
CA LEU A 333 19.87 -16.78 19.44
C LEU A 333 21.34 -17.19 19.41
N THR A 334 22.21 -16.19 19.41
CA THR A 334 23.66 -16.43 19.66
C THR A 334 23.92 -16.79 21.11
N PRO A 335 25.09 -17.40 21.45
CA PRO A 335 25.47 -17.65 22.84
C PRO A 335 25.45 -16.37 23.71
N ALA A 336 25.80 -15.20 23.12
CA ALA A 336 25.73 -13.92 23.81
C ALA A 336 24.30 -13.49 24.11
N ASP A 337 23.35 -13.74 23.18
CA ASP A 337 21.91 -13.45 23.39
C ASP A 337 21.31 -14.33 24.48
N ILE A 338 21.72 -15.61 24.54
CA ILE A 338 21.30 -16.56 25.56
C ILE A 338 21.77 -16.09 26.94
N GLU A 339 23.06 -15.71 27.07
CA GLU A 339 23.60 -15.17 28.31
C GLU A 339 22.92 -13.87 28.73
N ALA A 340 22.76 -12.92 27.81
CA ALA A 340 22.14 -11.61 28.07
C ALA A 340 20.68 -11.68 28.49
N THR A 341 19.90 -12.61 27.92
CA THR A 341 18.46 -12.74 28.18
C THR A 341 18.15 -13.72 29.31
N GLY A 342 19.04 -14.71 29.55
CA GLY A 342 18.75 -15.85 30.42
C GLY A 342 17.51 -16.62 29.94
N LEU A 343 17.23 -16.58 28.63
CA LEU A 343 16.07 -17.21 27.99
C LEU A 343 14.72 -16.84 28.60
N ARG A 344 14.62 -15.65 29.22
CA ARG A 344 13.33 -15.18 29.78
C ARG A 344 12.32 -14.93 28.68
N VAL A 345 11.12 -15.45 28.88
CA VAL A 345 10.00 -15.28 27.92
C VAL A 345 9.72 -13.81 27.61
N THR A 346 9.85 -12.93 28.60
CA THR A 346 9.69 -11.48 28.42
C THR A 346 10.69 -10.89 27.44
N ASP A 347 11.95 -11.32 27.46
CA ASP A 347 13.01 -10.88 26.55
C ASP A 347 12.77 -11.43 25.14
N LEU A 348 12.45 -12.72 25.05
CA LEU A 348 12.14 -13.38 23.78
C LEU A 348 10.91 -12.79 23.08
N LEU A 349 9.88 -12.38 23.82
CA LEU A 349 8.74 -11.65 23.26
C LEU A 349 9.13 -10.31 22.65
N VAL A 350 10.07 -9.58 23.27
CA VAL A 350 10.58 -8.31 22.74
C VAL A 350 11.44 -8.55 21.50
N MET A 351 12.38 -9.50 21.56
CA MET A 351 13.25 -9.86 20.44
C MET A 351 12.44 -10.34 19.24
N GLY A 352 11.38 -11.13 19.48
CA GLY A 352 10.45 -11.62 18.46
C GLY A 352 9.43 -10.58 17.98
N LYS A 353 9.56 -9.33 18.45
CA LYS A 353 8.62 -8.23 18.10
C LYS A 353 7.16 -8.55 18.42
N LEU A 354 6.89 -9.50 19.34
CA LEU A 354 5.57 -9.82 19.84
C LEU A 354 5.12 -8.84 20.94
N SER A 355 6.05 -8.14 21.58
CA SER A 355 5.78 -7.04 22.51
C SER A 355 6.66 -5.84 22.24
N LYS A 356 6.19 -4.64 22.62
CA LYS A 356 6.91 -3.37 22.41
C LYS A 356 8.01 -3.14 23.45
N SER A 357 7.89 -3.77 24.61
CA SER A 357 8.80 -3.62 25.75
C SER A 357 8.64 -4.77 26.71
N LYS A 358 9.64 -4.95 27.61
CA LYS A 358 9.55 -5.94 28.71
C LYS A 358 8.33 -5.69 29.61
N SER A 359 7.94 -4.45 29.82
CA SER A 359 6.75 -4.11 30.62
C SER A 359 5.46 -4.54 29.92
N ASP A 360 5.39 -4.40 28.59
CA ASP A 360 4.29 -4.88 27.76
C ASP A 360 4.25 -6.43 27.76
N ALA A 361 5.40 -7.07 27.64
CA ALA A 361 5.52 -8.53 27.71
C ALA A 361 5.00 -9.10 29.03
N ARG A 362 5.31 -8.46 30.19
CA ARG A 362 4.79 -8.87 31.50
C ARG A 362 3.26 -8.80 31.54
N ARG A 363 2.66 -7.70 31.09
CA ARG A 363 1.21 -7.56 31.02
C ARG A 363 0.55 -8.65 30.15
N LEU A 364 1.17 -9.03 29.05
CA LEU A 364 0.68 -10.08 28.16
C LEU A 364 0.71 -11.45 28.86
N ILE A 365 1.74 -11.74 29.65
CA ILE A 365 1.85 -12.97 30.46
C ILE A 365 0.80 -12.98 31.55
N GLU A 366 0.67 -11.89 32.33
CA GLU A 366 -0.33 -11.73 33.40
C GLU A 366 -1.76 -11.86 32.87
N ALA A 367 -2.03 -11.30 31.68
CA ALA A 367 -3.30 -11.46 30.99
C ALA A 367 -3.53 -12.87 30.42
N GLY A 368 -2.54 -13.77 30.58
CA GLY A 368 -2.59 -15.15 30.08
C GLY A 368 -2.68 -15.26 28.58
N SER A 369 -2.12 -14.30 27.87
CA SER A 369 -2.11 -14.22 26.40
C SER A 369 -0.90 -14.87 25.76
N VAL A 370 0.03 -15.41 26.54
CA VAL A 370 1.29 -16.03 26.08
C VAL A 370 1.27 -17.53 26.29
N LEU A 371 1.65 -18.29 25.24
CA LEU A 371 1.84 -19.74 25.32
C LEU A 371 3.24 -20.11 24.78
N ILE A 372 3.81 -21.17 25.30
CA ILE A 372 4.97 -21.89 24.75
C ILE A 372 4.46 -23.25 24.30
N GLY A 373 4.51 -23.51 22.99
CA GLY A 373 3.75 -24.63 22.43
C GLY A 373 2.27 -24.45 22.73
N ASP A 374 1.68 -25.43 23.47
CA ASP A 374 0.29 -25.37 23.90
C ASP A 374 0.12 -25.03 25.39
N LYS A 375 1.24 -24.80 26.11
CA LYS A 375 1.24 -24.49 27.53
C LYS A 375 1.17 -22.98 27.77
N LYS A 376 0.19 -22.55 28.56
CA LYS A 376 0.04 -21.15 28.94
C LYS A 376 1.14 -20.73 29.91
N VAL A 377 1.80 -19.60 29.61
CA VAL A 377 2.79 -18.98 30.49
C VAL A 377 2.05 -18.06 31.46
N THR A 378 2.18 -18.32 32.76
CA THR A 378 1.54 -17.54 33.84
C THR A 378 2.57 -16.84 34.74
N ASP A 379 3.82 -17.28 34.71
CA ASP A 379 4.90 -16.66 35.46
C ASP A 379 5.66 -15.65 34.59
N VAL A 380 5.76 -14.40 35.04
CA VAL A 380 6.50 -13.34 34.37
C VAL A 380 8.01 -13.55 34.34
N TYR A 381 8.51 -14.45 35.19
CA TYR A 381 9.93 -14.86 35.25
C TYR A 381 10.19 -16.17 34.50
N ALA A 382 9.20 -16.75 33.84
CA ALA A 382 9.35 -17.96 33.07
C ALA A 382 10.50 -17.87 32.06
N THR A 383 11.22 -18.96 31.92
CA THR A 383 12.32 -19.13 30.95
C THR A 383 12.02 -20.29 30.01
N VAL A 384 12.62 -20.26 28.83
CA VAL A 384 12.65 -21.39 27.90
C VAL A 384 13.84 -22.26 28.26
N ASN A 385 13.69 -23.59 28.15
CA ASN A 385 14.82 -24.51 28.37
C ASN A 385 15.76 -24.42 27.14
N GLU A 386 17.06 -24.26 27.39
CA GLU A 386 18.06 -24.17 26.31
C GLU A 386 18.10 -25.44 25.45
N GLY A 387 17.83 -26.61 26.03
CA GLY A 387 17.77 -27.87 25.30
C GLY A 387 16.70 -27.92 24.23
N ASP A 388 15.59 -27.21 24.45
CA ASP A 388 14.46 -27.20 23.52
C ASP A 388 14.73 -26.29 22.29
N LEU A 389 15.76 -25.43 22.36
CA LEU A 389 16.14 -24.53 21.25
C LEU A 389 16.71 -25.26 20.04
N SER A 390 17.21 -26.48 20.22
CA SER A 390 17.73 -27.33 19.12
C SER A 390 16.63 -27.75 18.15
N GLU A 391 15.43 -28.01 18.65
CA GLU A 391 14.25 -28.33 17.86
C GLU A 391 13.44 -27.06 17.49
N GLY A 392 13.68 -25.99 18.25
CA GLY A 392 13.00 -24.71 18.12
C GLY A 392 11.71 -24.61 18.93
N VAL A 393 11.62 -23.54 19.71
CA VAL A 393 10.49 -23.28 20.61
C VAL A 393 9.57 -22.25 20.01
N VAL A 394 8.28 -22.58 19.86
CA VAL A 394 7.26 -21.61 19.37
C VAL A 394 6.63 -20.89 20.55
N ILE A 395 6.79 -19.58 20.59
CA ILE A 395 6.11 -18.69 21.54
C ILE A 395 4.93 -18.04 20.82
N LYS A 396 3.75 -18.15 21.41
CA LYS A 396 2.49 -17.63 20.86
C LYS A 396 2.00 -16.44 21.72
N LYS A 397 1.53 -15.37 21.06
CA LYS A 397 0.81 -14.22 21.66
C LYS A 397 -0.63 -14.19 21.15
N GLY A 398 -1.57 -14.61 21.97
CA GLY A 398 -2.97 -14.74 21.58
C GLY A 398 -3.15 -15.67 20.36
N LYS A 399 -4.12 -15.35 19.49
CA LYS A 399 -4.42 -16.18 18.30
C LYS A 399 -3.62 -15.82 17.06
N LYS A 400 -2.87 -14.70 17.06
CA LYS A 400 -2.34 -14.09 15.83
C LYS A 400 -0.83 -13.83 15.82
N GLY A 401 -0.16 -13.88 16.96
CA GLY A 401 1.27 -13.59 17.09
C GLY A 401 2.06 -14.85 17.37
N PHE A 402 3.10 -15.15 16.57
CA PHE A 402 3.94 -16.32 16.73
C PHE A 402 5.40 -15.96 16.44
N VAL A 403 6.31 -16.57 17.16
CA VAL A 403 7.75 -16.56 16.89
C VAL A 403 8.36 -17.90 17.25
N ARG A 404 9.21 -18.41 16.39
CA ARG A 404 10.05 -19.58 16.68
C ARG A 404 11.41 -19.10 17.18
N VAL A 405 11.88 -19.67 18.26
CA VAL A 405 13.18 -19.38 18.86
C VAL A 405 14.06 -20.59 18.68
N VAL A 406 15.22 -20.43 18.06
CA VAL A 406 16.20 -21.48 17.83
C VAL A 406 17.57 -21.02 18.29
N LYS A 407 18.48 -21.96 18.50
CA LYS A 407 19.90 -21.67 18.72
C LYS A 407 20.58 -21.38 17.38
N ALA A 408 21.40 -20.32 17.30
CA ALA A 408 22.15 -19.95 16.11
C ALA A 408 23.26 -20.94 15.78
#